data_8dc36150c413b74058100081b22b8006
#
_entry.id   8dc36150c413b74058100081b22b8006
#
_cell.length_a   1.000
_cell.length_b   1.000
_cell.length_c   1.000
_cell.angle_alpha   90.00
_cell.angle_beta   90.00
_cell.angle_gamma   90.00
#
_symmetry.space_group_name_H-M   'P 1'
#
loop_
_entity.id
_entity.type
_entity.pdbx_description
1 polymer ?
#
loop_
_entity_poly.entity_id
_entity_poly.type
_entity_poly.pdbx_seq_one_letter_code
_entity_poly.pdbx_strand_id
1 'polypeptide(L)'
;MSSLEAAGQLQRTARLEDNQISWRVLAYVFRAHYDAYTQARLQFEQHREAQAYQAIALALLSPDCCNTTVAERTLKEPFDDGAAAQLMVSLHRLAAAINSSTALCGGCAAGGMAVLQSQSTLLTLDTIATPLADQAFLLARLHDVARERSADAKRAILARLIGWTDPGPGGFYDSLGSSPRNSRLDPGAGPAADPQFLFAPLLQFNEDPTRWPPCGDCGAGDGPPVRVGWQRWAQTYADEPLTLRYSGLDPTARYSVEIVYAYQGWGDRPVSRLYAKGIAGGPSALLHDYIAAPVPARPLAFAVPHKVTASGSMSIECSQPEGSAQGNSGRGCLIAEVWLRVTSPTPK
;
A
#
# COMPACT_ATOMS: atom_id res chain seq x y z
N MET A 1 30.15 1.52 13.59
CA MET A 1 29.44 2.17 14.71
C MET A 1 27.97 2.20 14.37
N SER A 2 27.11 1.61 15.19
CA SER A 2 25.67 1.62 14.91
C SER A 2 25.09 3.04 15.09
N SER A 3 23.99 3.36 14.42
CA SER A 3 23.32 4.66 14.57
C SER A 3 22.91 4.95 16.03
N LEU A 4 22.61 3.89 16.81
CA LEU A 4 22.30 3.97 18.25
C LEU A 4 23.53 4.32 19.10
N GLU A 5 24.72 3.81 18.76
CA GLU A 5 25.97 4.17 19.45
C GLU A 5 26.32 5.63 19.20
N ALA A 6 26.19 6.10 17.97
CA ALA A 6 26.37 7.51 17.61
C ALA A 6 25.37 8.41 18.36
N ALA A 7 24.09 8.03 18.41
CA ALA A 7 23.05 8.73 19.15
C ALA A 7 23.36 8.76 20.68
N GLY A 8 23.85 7.66 21.25
CA GLY A 8 24.27 7.60 22.65
C GLY A 8 25.49 8.50 22.95
N GLN A 9 26.41 8.65 22.01
CA GLN A 9 27.52 9.61 22.16
C GLN A 9 27.03 11.05 22.08
N LEU A 10 26.18 11.39 21.10
CA LEU A 10 25.56 12.70 20.98
C LEU A 10 24.77 13.08 22.25
N GLN A 11 24.02 12.14 22.82
CA GLN A 11 23.28 12.37 24.07
C GLN A 11 24.20 12.66 25.26
N ARG A 12 25.37 11.99 25.35
CA ARG A 12 26.38 12.28 26.38
C ARG A 12 27.01 13.66 26.20
N THR A 13 27.30 14.04 24.95
CA THR A 13 27.85 15.35 24.60
C THR A 13 26.84 16.46 24.90
N ALA A 14 25.55 16.27 24.57
CA ALA A 14 24.49 17.25 24.83
C ALA A 14 24.27 17.57 26.31
N ARG A 15 24.67 16.66 27.23
CA ARG A 15 24.62 16.92 28.68
C ARG A 15 25.70 17.90 29.17
N LEU A 16 26.69 18.17 28.35
CA LEU A 16 27.84 19.01 28.67
C LEU A 16 27.72 20.42 28.09
N GLU A 17 26.74 20.66 27.21
CA GLU A 17 26.59 21.92 26.48
C GLU A 17 25.36 22.71 26.91
N ASP A 18 25.41 24.03 26.68
CA ASP A 18 24.41 25.03 27.05
C ASP A 18 22.99 24.67 26.61
N ASN A 19 21.99 24.93 27.46
CA ASN A 19 20.58 24.54 27.32
C ASN A 19 19.94 24.89 25.97
N GLN A 20 20.48 25.84 25.23
CA GLN A 20 19.96 26.23 23.92
C GLN A 20 20.27 25.24 22.78
N ILE A 21 21.29 24.41 22.93
CA ILE A 21 21.71 23.42 21.91
C ILE A 21 21.07 22.06 22.22
N SER A 22 20.67 21.80 23.45
CA SER A 22 20.22 20.50 23.92
C SER A 22 18.98 19.96 23.20
N TRP A 23 17.96 20.77 22.90
CA TRP A 23 16.75 20.29 22.25
C TRP A 23 17.00 19.81 20.81
N ARG A 24 17.93 20.44 20.06
CA ARG A 24 18.29 20.00 18.70
C ARG A 24 18.96 18.65 18.73
N VAL A 25 19.90 18.45 19.64
CA VAL A 25 20.58 17.17 19.81
C VAL A 25 19.58 16.10 20.26
N LEU A 26 18.69 16.40 21.19
CA LEU A 26 17.63 15.51 21.62
C LEU A 26 16.67 15.13 20.46
N ALA A 27 16.37 16.05 19.54
CA ALA A 27 15.57 15.75 18.37
C ALA A 27 16.27 14.76 17.41
N TYR A 28 17.58 14.88 17.20
CA TYR A 28 18.34 13.89 16.43
C TYR A 28 18.40 12.52 17.12
N VAL A 29 18.61 12.51 18.42
CA VAL A 29 18.59 11.26 19.21
C VAL A 29 17.22 10.60 19.17
N PHE A 30 16.15 11.39 19.29
CA PHE A 30 14.75 10.92 19.14
C PHE A 30 14.55 10.28 17.77
N ARG A 31 14.98 10.94 16.70
CA ARG A 31 14.86 10.42 15.35
C ARG A 31 15.60 9.10 15.18
N ALA A 32 16.82 8.97 15.70
CA ALA A 32 17.58 7.72 15.63
C ALA A 32 16.89 6.56 16.37
N HIS A 33 16.27 6.82 17.53
CA HIS A 33 15.49 5.81 18.26
C HIS A 33 14.21 5.45 17.53
N TYR A 34 13.54 6.43 16.92
CA TYR A 34 12.36 6.22 16.08
C TYR A 34 12.69 5.32 14.89
N ASP A 35 13.76 5.62 14.17
CA ASP A 35 14.19 4.84 13.00
C ASP A 35 14.55 3.40 13.42
N ALA A 36 15.23 3.21 14.55
CA ALA A 36 15.55 1.90 15.08
C ALA A 36 14.30 1.11 15.50
N TYR A 37 13.34 1.74 16.18
CA TYR A 37 12.07 1.12 16.54
C TYR A 37 11.26 0.71 15.31
N THR A 38 11.13 1.63 14.34
CA THR A 38 10.39 1.36 13.10
C THR A 38 11.03 0.22 12.30
N GLN A 39 12.36 0.18 12.26
CA GLN A 39 13.08 -0.90 11.59
C GLN A 39 12.86 -2.25 12.26
N ALA A 40 12.94 -2.32 13.58
CA ALA A 40 12.69 -3.56 14.35
C ALA A 40 11.25 -4.05 14.13
N ARG A 41 10.29 -3.14 14.20
CA ARG A 41 8.87 -3.42 13.95
C ARG A 41 8.63 -3.91 12.53
N LEU A 42 9.20 -3.23 11.52
CA LEU A 42 9.07 -3.63 10.11
C LEU A 42 9.60 -5.04 9.89
N GLN A 43 10.77 -5.37 10.43
CA GLN A 43 11.35 -6.71 10.33
C GLN A 43 10.47 -7.78 10.99
N PHE A 44 9.93 -7.50 12.16
CA PHE A 44 9.00 -8.40 12.84
C PHE A 44 7.73 -8.63 12.01
N GLU A 45 7.09 -7.57 11.54
CA GLU A 45 5.85 -7.68 10.77
C GLU A 45 6.05 -8.40 9.45
N GLN A 46 7.15 -8.14 8.73
CA GLN A 46 7.51 -8.86 7.51
C GLN A 46 7.78 -10.35 7.75
N HIS A 47 8.49 -10.67 8.85
CA HIS A 47 8.75 -12.06 9.20
C HIS A 47 7.47 -12.81 9.55
N ARG A 48 6.63 -12.22 10.38
CA ARG A 48 5.32 -12.74 10.76
C ARG A 48 4.41 -12.95 9.55
N GLU A 49 4.37 -12.00 8.62
CA GLU A 49 3.62 -12.12 7.36
C GLU A 49 4.15 -13.29 6.52
N ALA A 50 5.46 -13.42 6.35
CA ALA A 50 6.07 -14.53 5.62
C ALA A 50 5.71 -15.90 6.23
N GLN A 51 5.75 -16.02 7.55
CA GLN A 51 5.34 -17.24 8.25
C GLN A 51 3.85 -17.54 8.06
N ALA A 52 2.99 -16.50 8.08
CA ALA A 52 1.57 -16.67 7.81
C ALA A 52 1.32 -17.17 6.38
N TYR A 53 2.01 -16.64 5.37
CA TYR A 53 1.93 -17.14 3.99
C TYR A 53 2.39 -18.59 3.87
N GLN A 54 3.44 -19.00 4.58
CA GLN A 54 3.85 -20.42 4.64
C GLN A 54 2.76 -21.31 5.23
N ALA A 55 2.14 -20.88 6.34
CA ALA A 55 1.05 -21.61 6.96
C ALA A 55 -0.19 -21.70 6.05
N ILE A 56 -0.51 -20.64 5.29
CA ILE A 56 -1.57 -20.65 4.29
C ILE A 56 -1.25 -21.63 3.16
N ALA A 57 -0.03 -21.64 2.66
CA ALA A 57 0.40 -22.57 1.63
C ALA A 57 0.28 -24.04 2.07
N LEU A 58 0.68 -24.34 3.31
CA LEU A 58 0.52 -25.67 3.90
C LEU A 58 -0.95 -26.06 4.07
N ALA A 59 -1.80 -25.12 4.52
CA ALA A 59 -3.24 -25.35 4.63
C ALA A 59 -3.89 -25.62 3.25
N LEU A 60 -3.44 -24.97 2.20
CA LEU A 60 -3.91 -25.19 0.83
C LEU A 60 -3.54 -26.59 0.31
N LEU A 61 -2.36 -27.08 0.64
CA LEU A 61 -1.83 -28.39 0.22
C LEU A 61 -2.37 -29.56 1.06
N SER A 62 -2.98 -29.27 2.22
CA SER A 62 -3.53 -30.31 3.09
C SER A 62 -4.71 -31.06 2.44
N PRO A 63 -4.77 -32.40 2.58
CA PRO A 63 -5.91 -33.20 2.13
C PRO A 63 -7.24 -32.71 2.74
N ASP A 64 -7.22 -32.33 4.02
CA ASP A 64 -8.38 -31.81 4.76
C ASP A 64 -8.59 -30.32 4.55
N CYS A 65 -8.19 -29.82 3.44
CA CYS A 65 -8.12 -28.42 3.03
C CYS A 65 -8.64 -27.39 4.05
N CYS A 66 -7.81 -26.37 4.19
CA CYS A 66 -8.19 -25.02 4.53
C CYS A 66 -8.32 -24.73 6.03
N ASN A 67 -7.57 -25.47 6.88
CA ASN A 67 -7.40 -25.08 8.29
C ASN A 67 -6.40 -23.90 8.40
N THR A 68 -6.92 -22.70 8.63
CA THR A 68 -6.15 -21.45 8.70
C THR A 68 -5.71 -21.06 10.12
N THR A 69 -5.99 -21.89 11.12
CA THR A 69 -5.76 -21.58 12.54
C THR A 69 -4.31 -21.21 12.85
N VAL A 70 -3.34 -21.88 12.21
CA VAL A 70 -1.92 -21.57 12.41
C VAL A 70 -1.59 -20.19 11.84
N ALA A 71 -2.03 -19.90 10.62
CA ALA A 71 -1.80 -18.60 9.99
C ALA A 71 -2.43 -17.45 10.80
N GLU A 72 -3.67 -17.64 11.27
CA GLU A 72 -4.36 -16.65 12.09
C GLU A 72 -3.65 -16.40 13.42
N ARG A 73 -3.18 -17.45 14.08
CA ARG A 73 -2.42 -17.33 15.33
C ARG A 73 -1.12 -16.57 15.09
N THR A 74 -0.37 -16.92 14.04
CA THR A 74 0.87 -16.23 13.67
C THR A 74 0.63 -14.74 13.42
N LEU A 75 -0.41 -14.39 12.67
CA LEU A 75 -0.76 -12.98 12.40
C LEU A 75 -1.17 -12.19 13.66
N LYS A 76 -1.68 -12.87 14.69
CA LYS A 76 -2.11 -12.26 15.95
C LYS A 76 -0.99 -12.20 16.99
N GLU A 77 0.20 -12.72 16.70
CA GLU A 77 1.33 -12.62 17.62
C GLU A 77 1.66 -11.15 17.90
N PRO A 78 1.73 -10.75 19.17
CA PRO A 78 2.07 -9.39 19.54
C PRO A 78 3.52 -9.08 19.16
N PHE A 79 3.80 -7.82 18.85
CA PHE A 79 5.14 -7.32 18.73
C PHE A 79 5.75 -7.19 20.14
N ASP A 80 6.33 -8.27 20.65
CA ASP A 80 6.99 -8.32 21.94
C ASP A 80 8.50 -8.53 21.73
N ASP A 81 9.16 -7.47 21.33
CA ASP A 81 10.62 -7.40 21.32
C ASP A 81 11.05 -6.54 22.52
N GLY A 82 11.69 -7.15 23.50
CA GLY A 82 12.18 -6.43 24.68
C GLY A 82 13.09 -5.25 24.33
N ALA A 83 13.83 -5.29 23.21
CA ALA A 83 14.63 -4.17 22.71
C ALA A 83 13.73 -3.05 22.19
N ALA A 84 12.65 -3.37 21.46
CA ALA A 84 11.70 -2.39 20.97
C ALA A 84 10.93 -1.71 22.10
N ALA A 85 10.55 -2.45 23.15
CA ALA A 85 9.94 -1.87 24.33
C ALA A 85 10.86 -0.85 25.01
N GLN A 86 12.16 -1.14 25.10
CA GLN A 86 13.15 -0.18 25.61
C GLN A 86 13.29 1.05 24.72
N LEU A 87 13.23 0.89 23.39
CA LEU A 87 13.23 2.01 22.45
C LEU A 87 12.01 2.89 22.63
N MET A 88 10.81 2.32 22.81
CA MET A 88 9.59 3.07 23.09
C MET A 88 9.70 3.87 24.39
N VAL A 89 10.16 3.27 25.47
CA VAL A 89 10.42 3.99 26.73
C VAL A 89 11.40 5.14 26.53
N SER A 90 12.43 4.92 25.72
CA SER A 90 13.42 5.96 25.40
C SER A 90 12.81 7.08 24.57
N LEU A 91 11.95 6.77 23.58
CA LEU A 91 11.24 7.76 22.78
C LEU A 91 10.34 8.67 23.64
N HIS A 92 9.56 8.11 24.55
CA HIS A 92 8.74 8.89 25.49
C HIS A 92 9.59 9.80 26.38
N ARG A 93 10.72 9.30 26.89
CA ARG A 93 11.65 10.12 27.71
C ARG A 93 12.27 11.25 26.89
N LEU A 94 12.68 10.98 25.65
CA LEU A 94 13.26 11.99 24.77
C LEU A 94 12.24 13.07 24.37
N ALA A 95 11.01 12.68 24.07
CA ALA A 95 9.94 13.64 23.78
C ALA A 95 9.67 14.57 24.98
N ALA A 96 9.62 14.02 26.20
CA ALA A 96 9.48 14.81 27.43
C ALA A 96 10.68 15.74 27.64
N ALA A 97 11.91 15.28 27.39
CA ALA A 97 13.12 16.08 27.51
C ALA A 97 13.17 17.21 26.46
N ILE A 98 12.75 16.95 25.22
CA ILE A 98 12.62 17.98 24.17
C ILE A 98 11.63 19.06 24.63
N ASN A 99 10.47 18.66 25.14
CA ASN A 99 9.45 19.59 25.63
C ASN A 99 9.99 20.48 26.77
N SER A 100 10.68 19.88 27.75
CA SER A 100 11.27 20.61 28.86
C SER A 100 12.38 21.57 28.41
N SER A 101 13.22 21.16 27.47
CA SER A 101 14.31 21.99 26.93
C SER A 101 13.80 23.16 26.10
N THR A 102 12.71 22.99 25.38
CA THR A 102 12.11 24.07 24.57
C THR A 102 11.38 25.10 25.43
N ALA A 103 10.80 24.70 26.56
CA ALA A 103 10.22 25.62 27.53
C ALA A 103 11.24 26.61 28.10
N LEU A 104 12.50 26.19 28.24
CA LEU A 104 13.61 27.03 28.74
C LEU A 104 14.12 28.06 27.71
N CYS A 105 13.87 27.85 26.41
CA CYS A 105 14.33 28.81 25.38
C CYS A 105 13.31 29.93 25.05
N GLY A 106 12.33 30.18 25.94
CA GLY A 106 11.43 31.36 25.84
C GLY A 106 10.54 31.35 24.58
N GLY A 107 10.15 30.18 24.06
CA GLY A 107 9.22 30.07 22.94
C GLY A 107 9.86 30.21 21.56
N CYS A 108 11.10 29.77 21.38
CA CYS A 108 11.71 29.74 20.04
C CYS A 108 10.86 28.87 19.08
N ALA A 109 10.42 29.47 17.95
CA ALA A 109 9.51 28.85 16.99
C ALA A 109 10.03 27.48 16.49
N ALA A 110 11.34 27.32 16.31
CA ALA A 110 11.98 26.07 15.90
C ALA A 110 11.88 24.97 16.98
N GLY A 111 11.91 25.32 18.28
CA GLY A 111 11.72 24.37 19.38
C GLY A 111 10.28 23.90 19.48
N GLY A 112 9.31 24.80 19.28
CA GLY A 112 7.88 24.44 19.23
C GLY A 112 7.56 23.42 18.14
N MET A 113 8.18 23.54 16.95
CA MET A 113 8.03 22.56 15.87
C MET A 113 8.59 21.18 16.25
N ALA A 114 9.74 21.12 16.93
CA ALA A 114 10.33 19.85 17.38
C ALA A 114 9.43 19.15 18.41
N VAL A 115 8.79 19.88 19.32
CA VAL A 115 7.81 19.33 20.27
C VAL A 115 6.61 18.76 19.54
N LEU A 116 5.99 19.53 18.64
CA LEU A 116 4.83 19.06 17.86
C LEU A 116 5.17 17.83 17.04
N GLN A 117 6.33 17.82 16.40
CA GLN A 117 6.77 16.68 15.59
C GLN A 117 7.00 15.42 16.43
N SER A 118 7.66 15.53 17.59
CA SER A 118 7.90 14.38 18.47
C SER A 118 6.60 13.82 19.07
N GLN A 119 5.67 14.69 19.48
CA GLN A 119 4.35 14.28 19.98
C GLN A 119 3.52 13.60 18.90
N SER A 120 3.45 14.18 17.69
CA SER A 120 2.76 13.58 16.56
C SER A 120 3.34 12.20 16.19
N THR A 121 4.67 12.06 16.21
CA THR A 121 5.35 10.79 15.97
C THR A 121 4.99 9.74 17.01
N LEU A 122 4.97 10.08 18.30
CA LEU A 122 4.57 9.15 19.36
C LEU A 122 3.13 8.71 19.22
N LEU A 123 2.20 9.62 18.94
CA LEU A 123 0.80 9.27 18.68
C LEU A 123 0.66 8.28 17.51
N THR A 124 1.45 8.48 16.46
CA THR A 124 1.47 7.55 15.31
C THR A 124 2.00 6.17 15.68
N LEU A 125 3.03 6.10 16.54
CA LEU A 125 3.59 4.84 17.02
C LEU A 125 2.63 4.10 17.95
N ASP A 126 2.02 4.81 18.89
CA ASP A 126 1.11 4.23 19.89
C ASP A 126 -0.19 3.71 19.26
N THR A 127 -0.69 4.37 18.21
CA THR A 127 -1.95 4.00 17.56
C THR A 127 -1.78 3.04 16.40
N ILE A 128 -0.55 2.69 16.00
CA ILE A 128 -0.29 1.88 14.80
C ILE A 128 -1.00 2.44 13.57
N ALA A 129 -1.03 3.75 13.46
CA ALA A 129 -1.81 4.46 12.43
C ALA A 129 -1.41 4.09 10.99
N THR A 130 -0.19 3.57 10.79
CA THR A 130 0.30 3.18 9.46
C THR A 130 0.66 1.70 9.47
N PRO A 131 -0.06 0.82 8.75
CA PRO A 131 0.30 -0.57 8.63
C PRO A 131 1.62 -0.70 7.85
N LEU A 132 2.51 -1.53 8.37
CA LEU A 132 3.80 -1.84 7.74
C LEU A 132 3.74 -3.13 6.92
N ALA A 133 2.70 -3.95 7.12
CA ALA A 133 2.48 -5.23 6.46
C ALA A 133 0.98 -5.50 6.25
N ASP A 134 0.64 -6.51 5.46
CA ASP A 134 -0.73 -6.87 5.08
C ASP A 134 -1.49 -7.66 6.18
N GLN A 135 -1.10 -7.56 7.46
CA GLN A 135 -1.69 -8.34 8.56
C GLN A 135 -3.21 -8.28 8.59
N ALA A 136 -3.77 -7.07 8.64
CA ALA A 136 -5.21 -6.89 8.73
C ALA A 136 -5.94 -7.40 7.48
N PHE A 137 -5.36 -7.18 6.30
CA PHE A 137 -5.88 -7.72 5.05
C PHE A 137 -5.89 -9.26 5.05
N LEU A 138 -4.80 -9.89 5.47
CA LEU A 138 -4.71 -11.35 5.55
C LEU A 138 -5.71 -11.93 6.54
N LEU A 139 -5.81 -11.38 7.75
CA LEU A 139 -6.80 -11.82 8.75
C LEU A 139 -8.22 -11.75 8.22
N ALA A 140 -8.58 -10.68 7.49
CA ALA A 140 -9.90 -10.57 6.88
C ALA A 140 -10.13 -11.66 5.83
N ARG A 141 -9.14 -11.94 4.98
CA ARG A 141 -9.26 -13.03 3.98
C ARG A 141 -9.36 -14.41 4.62
N LEU A 142 -8.60 -14.66 5.70
CA LEU A 142 -8.74 -15.92 6.45
C LEU A 142 -10.12 -16.04 7.11
N HIS A 143 -10.67 -14.94 7.58
CA HIS A 143 -12.04 -14.92 8.08
C HIS A 143 -13.09 -15.23 6.98
N ASP A 144 -12.87 -14.76 5.75
CA ASP A 144 -13.73 -15.17 4.61
C ASP A 144 -13.62 -16.66 4.36
N VAL A 145 -12.41 -17.26 4.43
CA VAL A 145 -12.23 -18.72 4.33
C VAL A 145 -13.00 -19.44 5.44
N ALA A 146 -12.99 -18.94 6.67
CA ALA A 146 -13.73 -19.56 7.77
C ALA A 146 -15.24 -19.52 7.57
N ARG A 147 -15.78 -18.45 6.97
CA ARG A 147 -17.20 -18.27 6.68
C ARG A 147 -17.68 -19.07 5.46
N GLU A 148 -16.78 -19.38 4.54
CA GLU A 148 -17.11 -20.10 3.32
C GLU A 148 -17.49 -21.56 3.63
N ARG A 149 -18.49 -22.09 2.95
CA ARG A 149 -18.97 -23.48 3.15
C ARG A 149 -18.35 -24.46 2.16
N SER A 150 -18.05 -23.99 0.96
CA SER A 150 -17.50 -24.83 -0.10
C SER A 150 -15.97 -24.99 0.05
N ALA A 151 -15.50 -26.22 0.04
CA ALA A 151 -14.07 -26.52 0.05
C ALA A 151 -13.34 -25.91 -1.17
N ASP A 152 -13.99 -25.93 -2.33
CA ASP A 152 -13.40 -25.37 -3.56
C ASP A 152 -13.32 -23.84 -3.50
N ALA A 153 -14.35 -23.18 -2.94
CA ALA A 153 -14.29 -21.73 -2.73
C ALA A 153 -13.22 -21.33 -1.69
N LYS A 154 -13.08 -22.09 -0.61
CA LYS A 154 -11.98 -21.93 0.35
C LYS A 154 -10.62 -22.04 -0.33
N ARG A 155 -10.43 -23.09 -1.13
CA ARG A 155 -9.20 -23.29 -1.92
C ARG A 155 -8.93 -22.11 -2.86
N ALA A 156 -9.96 -21.62 -3.55
CA ALA A 156 -9.82 -20.49 -4.45
C ALA A 156 -9.35 -19.23 -3.73
N ILE A 157 -9.89 -18.93 -2.54
CA ILE A 157 -9.46 -17.80 -1.71
C ILE A 157 -7.99 -17.95 -1.31
N LEU A 158 -7.60 -19.12 -0.76
CA LEU A 158 -6.21 -19.36 -0.34
C LEU A 158 -5.23 -19.36 -1.51
N ALA A 159 -5.60 -19.99 -2.63
CA ALA A 159 -4.80 -19.97 -3.85
C ALA A 159 -4.59 -18.55 -4.37
N ARG A 160 -5.64 -17.72 -4.32
CA ARG A 160 -5.54 -16.31 -4.69
C ARG A 160 -4.58 -15.54 -3.77
N LEU A 161 -4.60 -15.80 -2.47
CA LEU A 161 -3.67 -15.18 -1.52
C LEU A 161 -2.22 -15.54 -1.81
N ILE A 162 -1.93 -16.83 -2.00
CA ILE A 162 -0.57 -17.31 -2.31
C ILE A 162 -0.10 -16.83 -3.67
N GLY A 163 -0.96 -16.89 -4.69
CA GLY A 163 -0.67 -16.44 -6.06
C GLY A 163 -1.01 -14.98 -6.32
N TRP A 164 -0.99 -14.11 -5.30
CA TRP A 164 -1.47 -12.73 -5.46
C TRP A 164 -0.76 -11.99 -6.60
N THR A 165 0.56 -12.06 -6.64
CA THR A 165 1.39 -11.40 -7.65
C THR A 165 1.61 -12.24 -8.91
N ASP A 166 1.12 -13.49 -8.92
CA ASP A 166 1.22 -14.38 -10.07
C ASP A 166 0.06 -14.15 -11.05
N PRO A 167 0.32 -13.60 -12.24
CA PRO A 167 -0.70 -13.42 -13.27
C PRO A 167 -1.03 -14.71 -14.02
N GLY A 168 -0.25 -15.79 -13.81
CA GLY A 168 -0.26 -17.01 -14.60
C GLY A 168 0.58 -16.93 -15.88
N PRO A 169 0.77 -18.06 -16.58
CA PRO A 169 1.57 -18.14 -17.79
C PRO A 169 1.08 -17.17 -18.88
N GLY A 170 1.99 -16.39 -19.45
CA GLY A 170 1.69 -15.40 -20.48
C GLY A 170 0.98 -14.13 -19.97
N GLY A 171 0.80 -14.02 -18.66
CA GLY A 171 0.23 -12.84 -18.00
C GLY A 171 1.30 -11.87 -17.49
N PHE A 172 0.84 -10.74 -16.97
CA PHE A 172 1.67 -9.68 -16.39
C PHE A 172 1.04 -9.18 -15.09
N TYR A 173 1.91 -8.85 -14.12
CA TYR A 173 1.53 -8.19 -12.88
C TYR A 173 2.34 -6.91 -12.70
N ASP A 174 1.65 -5.84 -12.30
CA ASP A 174 2.23 -4.53 -12.05
C ASP A 174 1.71 -3.97 -10.72
N SER A 175 2.63 -3.77 -9.76
CA SER A 175 2.39 -2.98 -8.56
C SER A 175 2.90 -1.57 -8.80
N LEU A 176 1.98 -0.65 -9.12
CA LEU A 176 2.35 0.66 -9.66
C LEU A 176 2.87 1.62 -8.59
N GLY A 177 2.44 1.46 -7.34
CA GLY A 177 2.89 2.32 -6.25
C GLY A 177 4.21 1.90 -5.61
N SER A 178 4.72 0.70 -5.90
CA SER A 178 5.90 0.16 -5.23
C SER A 178 7.19 0.31 -6.03
N SER A 179 7.12 0.62 -7.32
CA SER A 179 8.30 0.80 -8.17
C SER A 179 8.15 1.97 -9.14
N PRO A 180 8.89 3.06 -8.92
CA PRO A 180 8.92 4.19 -9.86
C PRO A 180 9.56 3.83 -11.20
N ARG A 181 10.15 2.64 -11.33
CA ARG A 181 10.81 2.16 -12.56
C ARG A 181 10.02 1.05 -13.24
N ASN A 182 8.71 1.06 -13.14
CA ASN A 182 7.90 0.13 -13.90
C ASN A 182 8.04 0.44 -15.40
N SER A 183 8.69 -0.48 -16.13
CA SER A 183 8.97 -0.32 -17.56
C SER A 183 7.72 -0.31 -18.45
N ARG A 184 6.56 -0.66 -17.90
CA ARG A 184 5.29 -0.67 -18.63
C ARG A 184 4.55 0.67 -18.52
N LEU A 185 4.87 1.48 -17.51
CA LEU A 185 4.34 2.84 -17.43
C LEU A 185 4.92 3.70 -18.53
N ASP A 186 4.05 4.31 -19.31
CA ASP A 186 4.44 5.30 -20.32
C ASP A 186 4.79 6.62 -19.60
N PRO A 187 5.99 7.16 -19.76
CA PRO A 187 6.36 8.44 -19.15
C PRO A 187 5.60 9.62 -19.77
N GLY A 188 4.83 9.41 -20.86
CA GLY A 188 4.07 10.46 -21.51
C GLY A 188 4.91 11.50 -22.25
N ALA A 189 4.24 12.50 -22.80
CA ALA A 189 4.87 13.52 -23.64
C ALA A 189 5.28 14.79 -22.87
N GLY A 190 5.03 14.87 -21.57
CA GLY A 190 5.32 16.07 -20.78
C GLY A 190 5.10 15.86 -19.27
N PRO A 191 5.39 16.89 -18.45
CA PRO A 191 5.33 16.78 -16.99
C PRO A 191 3.96 16.38 -16.42
N ALA A 192 2.87 16.74 -17.09
CA ALA A 192 1.51 16.37 -16.66
C ALA A 192 1.22 14.90 -16.89
N ALA A 193 1.76 14.32 -17.98
CA ALA A 193 1.59 12.92 -18.34
C ALA A 193 2.64 12.00 -17.70
N ASP A 194 3.70 12.55 -17.09
CA ASP A 194 4.72 11.79 -16.37
C ASP A 194 4.12 11.21 -15.07
N PRO A 195 4.05 9.86 -14.92
CA PRO A 195 3.42 9.26 -13.76
C PRO A 195 4.13 9.62 -12.47
N GLN A 196 3.36 10.08 -11.49
CA GLN A 196 3.81 10.33 -10.14
C GLN A 196 3.45 9.16 -9.22
N PHE A 197 4.33 8.87 -8.27
CA PHE A 197 4.16 7.77 -7.32
C PHE A 197 3.82 8.34 -5.95
N LEU A 198 2.66 7.98 -5.44
CA LEU A 198 2.14 8.53 -4.22
C LEU A 198 1.78 7.42 -3.22
N PHE A 199 1.82 7.80 -1.97
CA PHE A 199 1.44 6.97 -0.84
C PHE A 199 0.47 7.76 0.05
N ALA A 200 -0.62 7.12 0.46
CA ALA A 200 -1.60 7.70 1.38
C ALA A 200 -1.30 7.27 2.83
N PRO A 201 -0.45 7.99 3.55
CA PRO A 201 -0.05 7.60 4.92
C PRO A 201 -1.19 7.75 5.94
N LEU A 202 -2.30 8.39 5.54
CA LEU A 202 -3.43 8.67 6.42
C LEU A 202 -4.54 7.62 6.37
N LEU A 203 -4.41 6.57 5.56
CA LEU A 203 -5.32 5.43 5.65
C LEU A 203 -5.02 4.67 6.93
N GLN A 204 -5.76 5.00 7.98
CA GLN A 204 -5.72 4.30 9.25
C GLN A 204 -6.44 2.97 9.10
N PHE A 205 -5.80 1.89 9.52
CA PHE A 205 -6.45 0.60 9.66
C PHE A 205 -6.85 0.43 11.11
N ASN A 206 -8.08 0.02 11.31
CA ASN A 206 -8.53 -0.43 12.61
C ASN A 206 -7.80 -1.74 12.96
N GLU A 207 -7.43 -1.95 14.20
CA GLU A 207 -6.88 -3.23 14.68
C GLU A 207 -7.86 -4.39 14.47
N ASP A 208 -9.14 -4.09 14.37
CA ASP A 208 -10.17 -5.07 14.01
C ASP A 208 -10.11 -5.33 12.50
N PRO A 209 -9.64 -6.52 12.07
CA PRO A 209 -9.54 -6.88 10.66
C PRO A 209 -10.89 -6.96 9.96
N THR A 210 -11.99 -6.95 10.69
CA THR A 210 -13.36 -6.98 10.14
C THR A 210 -13.92 -5.59 9.90
N ARG A 211 -13.26 -4.56 10.39
CA ARG A 211 -13.68 -3.17 10.22
C ARG A 211 -12.82 -2.46 9.19
N TRP A 212 -13.49 -1.82 8.27
CA TRP A 212 -12.87 -0.84 7.39
C TRP A 212 -12.44 0.40 8.19
N PRO A 213 -11.26 1.01 7.87
CA PRO A 213 -10.87 2.22 8.56
C PRO A 213 -11.96 3.27 8.44
N PRO A 214 -12.24 4.02 9.51
CA PRO A 214 -13.21 5.08 9.47
C PRO A 214 -12.68 6.21 8.58
N CYS A 215 -13.03 6.19 7.33
CA CYS A 215 -13.06 7.43 6.57
C CYS A 215 -14.45 8.01 6.77
N GLY A 216 -14.53 9.32 7.11
CA GLY A 216 -15.80 9.95 7.52
C GLY A 216 -16.97 9.69 6.57
N ASP A 217 -16.70 9.51 5.27
CA ASP A 217 -17.71 9.28 4.22
C ASP A 217 -17.66 7.87 3.61
N CYS A 218 -16.70 7.01 4.02
CA CYS A 218 -16.60 5.65 3.46
C CYS A 218 -17.63 4.67 4.03
N GLY A 219 -18.53 5.15 4.87
CA GLY A 219 -19.46 4.33 5.63
C GLY A 219 -18.71 3.41 6.58
N ALA A 220 -19.05 3.41 7.86
CA ALA A 220 -18.60 2.38 8.80
C ALA A 220 -19.17 1.04 8.32
N GLY A 221 -18.59 0.48 7.26
CA GLY A 221 -19.02 -0.76 6.65
C GLY A 221 -18.06 -1.88 7.02
N ASP A 222 -18.62 -3.05 7.24
CA ASP A 222 -17.94 -4.32 7.50
C ASP A 222 -17.07 -4.81 6.32
N GLY A 223 -16.34 -3.91 5.66
CA GLY A 223 -15.49 -4.24 4.53
C GLY A 223 -14.12 -4.77 4.95
N PRO A 224 -13.53 -5.66 4.16
CA PRO A 224 -12.19 -6.16 4.45
C PRO A 224 -11.17 -5.03 4.37
N PRO A 225 -10.17 -5.02 5.28
CA PRO A 225 -9.10 -4.05 5.23
C PRO A 225 -8.33 -4.10 3.91
N VAL A 226 -7.84 -2.95 3.49
CA VAL A 226 -7.07 -2.79 2.24
C VAL A 226 -5.69 -3.38 2.39
N ARG A 227 -5.14 -3.90 1.31
CA ARG A 227 -3.72 -4.21 1.24
C ARG A 227 -2.88 -2.94 1.38
N VAL A 228 -1.72 -3.07 2.03
CA VAL A 228 -0.74 -1.97 2.11
C VAL A 228 -0.32 -1.50 0.71
N GLY A 229 -0.18 -2.43 -0.23
CA GLY A 229 0.11 -2.11 -1.63
C GLY A 229 -0.94 -1.22 -2.30
N TRP A 230 -2.18 -1.25 -1.84
CA TRP A 230 -3.25 -0.41 -2.40
C TRP A 230 -3.26 1.03 -1.88
N GLN A 231 -2.46 1.33 -0.86
CA GLN A 231 -2.22 2.68 -0.39
C GLN A 231 -1.13 3.40 -1.18
N ARG A 232 -0.49 2.69 -2.11
CA ARG A 232 0.51 3.22 -3.02
C ARG A 232 -0.03 3.11 -4.44
N TRP A 233 0.12 4.17 -5.21
CA TRP A 233 -0.39 4.22 -6.57
C TRP A 233 0.49 5.06 -7.47
N ALA A 234 0.35 4.83 -8.77
CA ALA A 234 0.76 5.77 -9.80
C ALA A 234 -0.43 6.62 -10.22
N GLN A 235 -0.18 7.88 -10.52
CA GLN A 235 -1.17 8.80 -11.07
C GLN A 235 -0.53 9.73 -12.09
N THR A 236 -1.33 10.26 -12.99
CA THR A 236 -0.99 11.42 -13.83
C THR A 236 -1.61 12.68 -13.26
N TYR A 237 -1.30 13.83 -13.83
CA TYR A 237 -1.90 15.10 -13.44
C TYR A 237 -2.83 15.64 -14.54
N ALA A 238 -3.68 16.57 -14.13
CA ALA A 238 -4.69 17.15 -15.01
C ALA A 238 -5.53 16.05 -15.70
N ASP A 239 -5.96 16.27 -16.92
CA ASP A 239 -6.79 15.34 -17.68
C ASP A 239 -5.95 14.30 -18.46
N GLU A 240 -4.65 14.23 -18.18
CA GLU A 240 -3.74 13.31 -18.87
C GLU A 240 -4.00 11.86 -18.45
N PRO A 241 -4.08 10.93 -19.41
CA PRO A 241 -4.32 9.53 -19.11
C PRO A 241 -3.10 8.86 -18.50
N LEU A 242 -3.32 7.93 -17.57
CA LEU A 242 -2.30 7.00 -17.11
C LEU A 242 -2.26 5.80 -18.07
N THR A 243 -1.11 5.57 -18.69
CA THR A 243 -0.95 4.57 -19.74
C THR A 243 0.06 3.50 -19.34
N LEU A 244 -0.35 2.22 -19.51
CA LEU A 244 0.54 1.06 -19.39
C LEU A 244 0.65 0.36 -20.76
N ARG A 245 1.86 -0.05 -21.13
CA ARG A 245 2.15 -0.73 -22.40
C ARG A 245 2.57 -2.18 -22.16
N TYR A 246 1.94 -3.10 -22.87
CA TYR A 246 2.22 -4.53 -22.84
C TYR A 246 2.67 -5.00 -24.22
N SER A 247 3.74 -5.79 -24.25
CA SER A 247 4.29 -6.42 -25.46
C SER A 247 4.58 -7.90 -25.20
N GLY A 248 4.75 -8.68 -26.25
CA GLY A 248 4.99 -10.11 -26.12
C GLY A 248 3.74 -10.89 -25.71
N LEU A 249 2.55 -10.36 -26.01
CA LEU A 249 1.29 -11.06 -25.83
C LEU A 249 1.18 -12.20 -26.86
N ASP A 250 0.55 -13.31 -26.47
CA ASP A 250 0.15 -14.35 -27.42
C ASP A 250 -1.03 -13.82 -28.27
N PRO A 251 -0.85 -13.64 -29.58
CA PRO A 251 -1.91 -13.14 -30.47
C PRO A 251 -3.14 -14.05 -30.54
N THR A 252 -3.05 -15.29 -30.10
CA THR A 252 -4.13 -16.28 -30.14
C THR A 252 -4.85 -16.40 -28.79
N ALA A 253 -4.27 -15.90 -27.72
CA ALA A 253 -4.84 -15.96 -26.38
C ALA A 253 -5.93 -14.90 -26.16
N ARG A 254 -6.82 -15.21 -25.22
CA ARG A 254 -7.77 -14.23 -24.70
C ARG A 254 -7.26 -13.69 -23.39
N TYR A 255 -7.42 -12.40 -23.18
CA TYR A 255 -6.93 -11.71 -22.00
C TYR A 255 -8.08 -11.07 -21.22
N SER A 256 -7.87 -10.96 -19.91
CA SER A 256 -8.62 -10.06 -19.03
C SER A 256 -7.64 -9.15 -18.30
N VAL A 257 -8.05 -7.91 -18.08
CA VAL A 257 -7.38 -7.01 -17.17
C VAL A 257 -8.11 -7.00 -15.85
N GLU A 258 -7.35 -7.11 -14.76
CA GLU A 258 -7.83 -6.93 -13.39
C GLU A 258 -7.10 -5.72 -12.83
N ILE A 259 -7.82 -4.75 -12.25
CA ILE A 259 -7.26 -3.45 -11.86
C ILE A 259 -7.76 -3.04 -10.49
N VAL A 260 -6.90 -2.45 -9.67
CA VAL A 260 -7.25 -1.81 -8.41
C VAL A 260 -7.07 -0.31 -8.54
N TYR A 261 -8.19 0.41 -8.47
CA TYR A 261 -8.21 1.86 -8.38
C TYR A 261 -7.90 2.29 -6.95
N ALA A 262 -6.93 3.19 -6.81
CA ALA A 262 -6.59 3.75 -5.51
C ALA A 262 -7.60 4.83 -5.11
N TYR A 263 -7.79 4.95 -3.80
CA TYR A 263 -8.57 6.02 -3.19
C TYR A 263 -7.91 6.45 -1.87
N GLN A 264 -7.80 7.76 -1.66
CA GLN A 264 -7.06 8.31 -0.54
C GLN A 264 -7.82 8.30 0.79
N GLY A 265 -9.12 7.92 0.76
CA GLY A 265 -9.97 7.93 1.95
C GLY A 265 -10.53 9.30 2.33
N TRP A 266 -10.21 10.38 1.61
CA TRP A 266 -10.72 11.73 1.82
C TRP A 266 -10.98 12.45 0.49
N GLY A 267 -11.95 13.35 0.49
CA GLY A 267 -12.43 14.02 -0.71
C GLY A 267 -13.33 13.15 -1.59
N ASP A 268 -13.67 13.64 -2.77
CA ASP A 268 -14.51 12.92 -3.73
C ASP A 268 -13.79 11.66 -4.24
N ARG A 269 -14.56 10.59 -4.41
CA ARG A 269 -14.04 9.35 -5.01
C ARG A 269 -13.64 9.59 -6.46
N PRO A 270 -12.40 9.23 -6.84
CA PRO A 270 -11.99 9.37 -8.24
C PRO A 270 -12.92 8.54 -9.14
N VAL A 271 -13.33 9.15 -10.24
CA VAL A 271 -14.15 8.51 -11.27
C VAL A 271 -13.25 8.25 -12.46
N SER A 272 -13.13 6.99 -12.88
CA SER A 272 -12.20 6.59 -13.92
C SER A 272 -12.89 5.81 -15.04
N ARG A 273 -12.36 5.95 -16.26
CA ARG A 273 -12.74 5.20 -17.46
C ARG A 273 -11.52 4.46 -17.98
N LEU A 274 -11.71 3.24 -18.46
CA LEU A 274 -10.62 2.36 -18.89
C LEU A 274 -10.78 1.93 -20.35
N TYR A 275 -9.74 2.13 -21.13
CA TYR A 275 -9.61 1.63 -22.48
C TYR A 275 -8.49 0.58 -22.60
N ALA A 276 -8.68 -0.38 -23.48
CA ALA A 276 -7.60 -1.16 -24.07
C ALA A 276 -7.42 -0.73 -25.52
N LYS A 277 -6.18 -0.45 -25.93
CA LYS A 277 -5.85 0.04 -27.26
C LYS A 277 -4.76 -0.83 -27.88
N GLY A 278 -4.95 -1.26 -29.13
CA GLY A 278 -3.87 -1.84 -29.93
C GLY A 278 -2.81 -0.78 -30.22
N ILE A 279 -1.54 -1.19 -30.23
CA ILE A 279 -0.41 -0.28 -30.50
C ILE A 279 -0.41 0.15 -31.99
N ALA A 280 0.21 1.29 -32.29
CA ALA A 280 0.38 1.84 -33.65
C ALA A 280 -0.93 2.07 -34.41
N GLY A 281 -1.96 2.63 -33.75
CA GLY A 281 -3.24 2.92 -34.39
C GLY A 281 -4.17 1.73 -34.52
N GLY A 282 -3.87 0.64 -33.80
CA GLY A 282 -4.72 -0.54 -33.75
C GLY A 282 -6.10 -0.29 -33.10
N PRO A 283 -6.95 -1.33 -33.06
CA PRO A 283 -8.29 -1.21 -32.50
C PRO A 283 -8.32 -0.73 -31.07
N SER A 284 -9.28 0.14 -30.74
CA SER A 284 -9.58 0.56 -29.38
C SER A 284 -10.84 -0.12 -28.87
N ALA A 285 -10.90 -0.40 -27.58
CA ALA A 285 -12.08 -0.92 -26.89
C ALA A 285 -12.24 -0.26 -25.53
N LEU A 286 -13.45 0.22 -25.25
CA LEU A 286 -13.85 0.65 -23.92
C LEU A 286 -14.04 -0.60 -23.06
N LEU A 287 -13.27 -0.72 -21.96
CA LEU A 287 -13.42 -1.81 -21.00
C LEU A 287 -14.50 -1.48 -19.98
N HIS A 288 -14.53 -0.26 -19.50
CA HIS A 288 -15.64 0.30 -18.73
C HIS A 288 -15.71 1.82 -18.91
N ASP A 289 -16.89 2.35 -18.84
CA ASP A 289 -17.15 3.78 -18.79
C ASP A 289 -16.86 4.33 -17.38
N TYR A 290 -17.10 5.59 -17.14
CA TYR A 290 -16.79 6.26 -15.90
C TYR A 290 -17.45 5.58 -14.69
N ILE A 291 -16.63 5.03 -13.80
CA ILE A 291 -17.03 4.44 -12.52
C ILE A 291 -16.25 5.08 -11.38
N ALA A 292 -16.89 5.24 -10.24
CA ALA A 292 -16.21 5.66 -9.03
C ALA A 292 -15.33 4.53 -8.49
N ALA A 293 -14.16 4.87 -7.96
CA ALA A 293 -13.27 3.90 -7.32
C ALA A 293 -14.06 3.10 -6.26
N PRO A 294 -13.96 1.77 -6.23
CA PRO A 294 -14.67 0.95 -5.26
C PRO A 294 -14.26 1.27 -3.82
N VAL A 295 -15.22 1.31 -2.93
CA VAL A 295 -15.00 1.37 -1.48
C VAL A 295 -15.82 0.24 -0.86
N PRO A 296 -15.18 -0.70 -0.18
CA PRO A 296 -13.74 -0.90 -0.02
C PRO A 296 -13.03 -1.15 -1.36
N ALA A 297 -11.74 -0.79 -1.43
CA ALA A 297 -10.92 -1.06 -2.60
C ALA A 297 -10.89 -2.57 -2.89
N ARG A 298 -10.99 -2.93 -4.15
CA ARG A 298 -10.98 -4.32 -4.61
C ARG A 298 -10.58 -4.38 -6.09
N PRO A 299 -10.02 -5.52 -6.53
CA PRO A 299 -9.81 -5.74 -7.95
C PRO A 299 -11.12 -5.75 -8.73
N LEU A 300 -11.12 -5.08 -9.89
CA LEU A 300 -12.19 -5.15 -10.89
C LEU A 300 -11.65 -5.82 -12.14
N ALA A 301 -12.38 -6.79 -12.68
CA ALA A 301 -11.96 -7.58 -13.83
C ALA A 301 -12.78 -7.24 -15.08
N PHE A 302 -12.09 -7.07 -16.21
CA PHE A 302 -12.69 -6.72 -17.50
C PHE A 302 -12.09 -7.59 -18.60
N ALA A 303 -12.93 -8.15 -19.47
CA ALA A 303 -12.46 -8.90 -20.63
C ALA A 303 -11.85 -7.94 -21.65
N VAL A 304 -10.67 -8.27 -22.18
CA VAL A 304 -10.03 -7.53 -23.27
C VAL A 304 -10.49 -8.14 -24.58
N PRO A 305 -11.11 -7.36 -25.49
CA PRO A 305 -11.49 -7.86 -26.79
C PRO A 305 -10.28 -8.33 -27.59
N HIS A 306 -10.31 -9.55 -28.10
CA HIS A 306 -9.19 -10.21 -28.81
C HIS A 306 -8.59 -9.35 -29.93
N LYS A 307 -9.41 -8.60 -30.66
CA LYS A 307 -8.93 -7.68 -31.71
C LYS A 307 -7.88 -6.66 -31.22
N VAL A 308 -7.86 -6.33 -29.92
CA VAL A 308 -6.90 -5.37 -29.33
C VAL A 308 -5.55 -6.03 -29.11
N THR A 309 -5.51 -7.33 -28.77
CA THR A 309 -4.30 -8.09 -28.47
C THR A 309 -3.73 -8.86 -29.65
N ALA A 310 -4.47 -8.91 -30.77
CA ALA A 310 -4.12 -9.73 -31.95
C ALA A 310 -2.77 -9.37 -32.61
N SER A 311 -2.24 -8.17 -32.36
CA SER A 311 -0.91 -7.76 -32.82
C SER A 311 0.23 -8.20 -31.89
N GLY A 312 -0.06 -8.90 -30.78
CA GLY A 312 0.94 -9.25 -29.74
C GLY A 312 1.33 -8.09 -28.84
N SER A 313 0.63 -6.95 -28.93
CA SER A 313 0.92 -5.76 -28.10
C SER A 313 -0.34 -4.93 -27.88
N MET A 314 -0.47 -4.33 -26.71
CA MET A 314 -1.56 -3.39 -26.41
C MET A 314 -1.11 -2.36 -25.36
N SER A 315 -1.92 -1.30 -25.20
CA SER A 315 -1.88 -0.41 -24.05
C SER A 315 -3.20 -0.43 -23.29
N ILE A 316 -3.09 -0.21 -21.98
CA ILE A 316 -4.23 0.14 -21.11
C ILE A 316 -4.12 1.63 -20.85
N GLU A 317 -5.21 2.34 -21.04
CA GLU A 317 -5.28 3.78 -20.81
C GLU A 317 -6.43 4.08 -19.85
N CYS A 318 -6.10 4.70 -18.74
CA CYS A 318 -7.03 5.12 -17.71
C CYS A 318 -7.14 6.64 -17.71
N SER A 319 -8.35 7.17 -17.77
CA SER A 319 -8.63 8.60 -17.78
C SER A 319 -9.75 8.96 -16.82
N GLN A 320 -9.73 10.21 -16.34
CA GLN A 320 -10.85 10.83 -15.63
C GLN A 320 -11.74 11.63 -16.60
N PRO A 321 -12.93 12.06 -16.16
CA PRO A 321 -13.73 12.98 -16.95
C PRO A 321 -12.97 14.28 -17.22
N GLU A 322 -13.08 14.81 -18.44
CA GLU A 322 -12.46 16.07 -18.82
C GLU A 322 -12.88 17.21 -17.89
N GLY A 323 -11.94 18.02 -17.45
CA GLY A 323 -12.16 19.11 -16.50
C GLY A 323 -12.33 18.69 -15.03
N SER A 324 -12.39 17.39 -14.71
CA SER A 324 -12.53 16.91 -13.34
C SER A 324 -11.31 17.22 -12.48
N ALA A 325 -10.15 17.31 -13.11
CA ALA A 325 -8.90 17.65 -12.47
C ALA A 325 -8.87 19.06 -11.85
N GLN A 326 -9.69 19.98 -12.33
CA GLN A 326 -9.74 21.37 -11.83
C GLN A 326 -10.31 21.46 -10.41
N GLY A 327 -11.24 20.57 -10.04
CA GLY A 327 -11.83 20.52 -8.69
C GLY A 327 -11.06 19.62 -7.72
N ASN A 328 -10.21 18.75 -8.22
CA ASN A 328 -9.61 17.64 -7.44
C ASN A 328 -8.05 17.72 -7.40
N SER A 329 -7.50 18.89 -7.22
CA SER A 329 -6.04 19.13 -7.12
C SER A 329 -5.24 18.72 -8.37
N GLY A 330 -5.87 18.67 -9.52
CA GLY A 330 -5.22 18.33 -10.79
C GLY A 330 -4.81 16.86 -10.92
N ARG A 331 -5.42 15.95 -10.16
CA ARG A 331 -5.06 14.53 -10.20
C ARG A 331 -5.77 13.80 -11.33
N GLY A 332 -5.01 13.00 -12.06
CA GLY A 332 -5.54 12.09 -13.06
C GLY A 332 -5.98 10.74 -12.48
N CYS A 333 -5.96 9.69 -13.30
CA CYS A 333 -6.31 8.34 -12.86
C CYS A 333 -5.33 7.80 -11.81
N LEU A 334 -5.84 7.12 -10.81
CA LEU A 334 -5.07 6.55 -9.69
C LEU A 334 -5.15 5.03 -9.74
N ILE A 335 -4.03 4.35 -10.01
CA ILE A 335 -3.97 2.89 -10.11
C ILE A 335 -2.92 2.35 -9.14
N ALA A 336 -3.30 1.37 -8.31
CA ALA A 336 -2.40 0.69 -7.39
C ALA A 336 -1.81 -0.59 -7.99
N GLU A 337 -2.63 -1.49 -8.49
CA GLU A 337 -2.20 -2.78 -9.03
C GLU A 337 -2.95 -3.11 -10.32
N VAL A 338 -2.28 -3.82 -11.24
CA VAL A 338 -2.85 -4.33 -12.48
C VAL A 338 -2.38 -5.76 -12.71
N TRP A 339 -3.28 -6.63 -13.10
CA TRP A 339 -2.98 -7.96 -13.66
C TRP A 339 -3.55 -8.01 -15.07
N LEU A 340 -2.73 -8.45 -16.01
CA LEU A 340 -3.17 -8.90 -17.32
C LEU A 340 -3.07 -10.43 -17.32
N ARG A 341 -4.20 -11.13 -17.40
CA ARG A 341 -4.28 -12.59 -17.29
C ARG A 341 -4.75 -13.23 -18.58
N VAL A 342 -4.16 -14.37 -18.92
CA VAL A 342 -4.70 -15.25 -19.94
C VAL A 342 -5.93 -15.97 -19.36
N THR A 343 -7.10 -15.78 -20.00
CA THR A 343 -8.38 -16.36 -19.52
C THR A 343 -8.73 -17.69 -20.17
N SER A 344 -8.26 -17.93 -21.37
CA SER A 344 -8.35 -19.22 -22.06
C SER A 344 -7.23 -19.28 -23.10
N PRO A 345 -6.37 -20.27 -23.09
CA PRO A 345 -5.62 -20.58 -24.30
C PRO A 345 -6.65 -21.01 -25.34
N THR A 346 -6.54 -20.47 -26.55
CA THR A 346 -7.33 -20.99 -27.67
C THR A 346 -7.01 -22.48 -27.81
N PRO A 347 -7.98 -23.41 -27.79
CA PRO A 347 -7.68 -24.79 -28.02
C PRO A 347 -6.97 -24.90 -29.37
N LYS A 348 -5.78 -25.54 -29.36
CA LYS A 348 -5.00 -25.80 -30.57
C LYS A 348 -5.73 -26.80 -31.46
#